data_048a11846318e352ac54381352ca1c37
#
_entry.id   048a11846318e352ac54381352ca1c37
#
_cell.length_a   1.000
_cell.length_b   1.000
_cell.length_c   1.000
_cell.angle_alpha   90.00
_cell.angle_beta   90.00
_cell.angle_gamma   90.00
#
_symmetry.space_group_name_H-M   'P 1'
#
loop_
_entity.id
_entity.type
_entity.pdbx_description
1 polymer ?
#
loop_
_entity_poly.entity_id
_entity_poly.type
_entity_poly.pdbx_seq_one_letter_code
_entity_poly.pdbx_strand_id
1 'polypeptide(L)'
;MENQRPLILVSNDDGIIAKGISELIKFLRPLGEIVVMAPDAPRSGSACALTVTEPIHYQLVRKDVGLTVYKCSGTPTDCVKLAFHMVLDRKPDLVVGGISHGDNSSVNLHYSGTMGVVIEGCLKGVPSIGFSLCNHEPNADFEPAGPYIREIAR
;
A
#
# COMPACT_ATOMS: atom_id res chain seq x y z
N MET A 1 20.66 -15.39 -16.45
CA MET A 1 19.51 -14.51 -16.14
C MET A 1 19.71 -14.04 -14.71
N GLU A 2 19.94 -12.77 -14.51
CA GLU A 2 19.91 -12.20 -13.16
C GLU A 2 18.54 -12.52 -12.57
N ASN A 3 18.55 -13.14 -11.42
CA ASN A 3 17.34 -13.49 -10.69
C ASN A 3 16.78 -12.18 -10.11
N GLN A 4 16.01 -11.45 -10.93
CA GLN A 4 15.44 -10.16 -10.55
C GLN A 4 14.51 -10.39 -9.36
N ARG A 5 14.74 -9.65 -8.27
CA ARG A 5 13.92 -9.75 -7.07
C ARG A 5 12.46 -9.37 -7.41
N PRO A 6 11.46 -10.01 -6.77
CA PRO A 6 10.07 -9.59 -6.92
C PRO A 6 9.89 -8.10 -6.64
N LEU A 7 9.04 -7.43 -7.40
CA LEU A 7 8.68 -6.04 -7.21
C LEU A 7 7.32 -5.95 -6.51
N ILE A 8 7.28 -5.28 -5.36
CA ILE A 8 6.09 -5.15 -4.54
C ILE A 8 5.70 -3.67 -4.47
N LEU A 9 4.49 -3.34 -4.92
CA LEU A 9 3.90 -2.01 -4.74
C LEU A 9 3.11 -1.98 -3.44
N VAL A 10 3.38 -0.98 -2.60
CA VAL A 10 2.74 -0.80 -1.30
C VAL A 10 2.01 0.54 -1.24
N SER A 11 0.79 0.54 -0.73
CA SER A 11 0.01 1.74 -0.41
C SER A 11 -0.83 1.55 0.84
N ASN A 12 -1.47 2.60 1.32
CA ASN A 12 -2.39 2.57 2.46
C ASN A 12 -3.44 3.68 2.37
N ASP A 13 -4.32 3.77 3.35
CA ASP A 13 -5.27 4.87 3.52
C ASP A 13 -5.02 5.72 4.77
N ASP A 14 -4.15 5.27 5.66
CA ASP A 14 -3.78 6.00 6.88
C ASP A 14 -2.72 7.09 6.63
N GLY A 15 -2.12 7.11 5.45
CA GLY A 15 -1.09 8.07 5.05
C GLY A 15 0.34 7.55 5.20
N ILE A 16 1.26 8.24 4.51
CA ILE A 16 2.67 7.82 4.37
C ILE A 16 3.44 7.79 5.70
N ILE A 17 3.04 8.60 6.68
CA ILE A 17 3.69 8.68 7.99
C ILE A 17 3.11 7.71 9.02
N ALA A 18 2.08 6.95 8.67
CA ALA A 18 1.44 6.03 9.60
C ALA A 18 2.38 4.88 9.99
N LYS A 19 2.24 4.43 11.25
CA LYS A 19 3.03 3.31 11.78
C LYS A 19 2.78 2.02 10.98
N GLY A 20 1.52 1.76 10.60
CA GLY A 20 1.14 0.54 9.89
C GLY A 20 1.88 0.32 8.59
N ILE A 21 2.04 1.35 7.74
CA ILE A 21 2.76 1.21 6.48
C ILE A 21 4.27 1.06 6.71
N SER A 22 4.82 1.72 7.73
CA SER A 22 6.22 1.58 8.11
C SER A 22 6.55 0.14 8.54
N GLU A 23 5.70 -0.47 9.35
CA GLU A 23 5.84 -1.86 9.77
C GLU A 23 5.64 -2.84 8.60
N LEU A 24 4.67 -2.57 7.72
CA LEU A 24 4.44 -3.37 6.53
C LEU A 24 5.69 -3.40 5.62
N ILE A 25 6.28 -2.26 5.37
CA ILE A 25 7.53 -2.14 4.59
C ILE A 25 8.63 -3.01 5.21
N LYS A 26 8.82 -2.91 6.53
CA LYS A 26 9.80 -3.71 7.27
C LYS A 26 9.59 -5.22 7.07
N PHE A 27 8.33 -5.68 7.14
CA PHE A 27 8.01 -7.10 6.97
C PHE A 27 8.19 -7.60 5.54
N LEU A 28 7.96 -6.75 4.54
CA LEU A 28 8.03 -7.12 3.11
C LEU A 28 9.43 -6.99 2.50
N ARG A 29 10.33 -6.18 3.06
CA ARG A 29 11.68 -5.96 2.51
C ARG A 29 12.49 -7.23 2.24
N PRO A 30 12.43 -8.27 3.09
CA PRO A 30 13.14 -9.53 2.79
C PRO A 30 12.61 -10.25 1.54
N LEU A 31 11.37 -10.00 1.13
CA LEU A 31 10.70 -10.71 0.03
C LEU A 31 11.02 -10.11 -1.34
N GLY A 32 11.25 -8.80 -1.43
CA GLY A 32 11.42 -8.18 -2.73
C GLY A 32 11.92 -6.74 -2.69
N GLU A 33 11.92 -6.13 -3.85
CA GLU A 33 12.08 -4.69 -4.02
C GLU A 33 10.76 -4.00 -3.74
N ILE A 34 10.78 -2.93 -2.94
CA ILE A 34 9.57 -2.24 -2.51
C ILE A 34 9.50 -0.86 -3.16
N VAL A 35 8.38 -0.58 -3.80
CA VAL A 35 7.98 0.78 -4.19
C VAL A 35 6.72 1.15 -3.41
N VAL A 36 6.76 2.28 -2.73
CA VAL A 36 5.64 2.82 -1.95
C VAL A 36 5.11 4.06 -2.66
N MET A 37 3.79 4.11 -2.85
CA MET A 37 3.06 5.31 -3.22
C MET A 37 1.85 5.41 -2.29
N ALA A 38 1.88 6.32 -1.34
CA ALA A 38 0.84 6.44 -0.32
C ALA A 38 0.36 7.89 -0.17
N PRO A 39 -0.88 8.09 0.32
CA PRO A 39 -1.42 9.43 0.54
C PRO A 39 -0.55 10.25 1.49
N ASP A 40 -0.46 11.55 1.25
CA ASP A 40 0.25 12.50 2.10
C ASP A 40 -0.46 12.76 3.43
N ALA A 41 -1.75 12.42 3.52
CA ALA A 41 -2.58 12.54 4.72
C ALA A 41 -3.58 11.36 4.79
N PRO A 42 -4.18 11.10 5.95
CA PRO A 42 -5.21 10.05 6.09
C PRO A 42 -6.39 10.26 5.13
N ARG A 43 -6.84 9.17 4.52
CA ARG A 43 -7.95 9.10 3.55
C ARG A 43 -8.95 8.01 3.94
N SER A 44 -9.26 7.91 5.23
CA SER A 44 -10.21 6.91 5.75
C SER A 44 -11.57 7.04 5.09
N GLY A 45 -12.21 5.90 4.77
CA GLY A 45 -13.51 5.87 4.12
C GLY A 45 -13.50 6.25 2.64
N SER A 46 -12.34 6.36 2.00
CA SER A 46 -12.22 6.73 0.59
C SER A 46 -12.66 5.64 -0.40
N ALA A 47 -12.79 4.40 0.06
CA ALA A 47 -13.15 3.26 -0.79
C ALA A 47 -12.29 3.19 -2.07
N CYS A 48 -12.94 3.10 -3.23
CA CYS A 48 -12.30 3.13 -4.56
C CYS A 48 -12.40 4.52 -5.21
N ALA A 49 -12.55 5.60 -4.44
CA ALA A 49 -12.71 6.94 -4.98
C ALA A 49 -11.50 7.39 -5.80
N LEU A 50 -11.79 8.03 -6.92
CA LEU A 50 -10.80 8.67 -7.79
C LEU A 50 -10.92 10.20 -7.67
N THR A 51 -9.80 10.89 -7.69
CA THR A 51 -9.75 12.34 -7.81
C THR A 51 -9.87 12.72 -9.29
N VAL A 52 -10.98 13.40 -9.65
CA VAL A 52 -11.27 13.77 -11.05
C VAL A 52 -11.36 15.28 -11.26
N THR A 53 -11.39 16.07 -10.19
CA THR A 53 -11.67 17.52 -10.24
C THR A 53 -10.44 18.40 -10.04
N GLU A 54 -9.33 17.81 -9.62
CA GLU A 54 -8.09 18.54 -9.31
C GLU A 54 -6.85 17.75 -9.71
N PRO A 55 -5.72 18.40 -9.98
CA PRO A 55 -4.46 17.74 -10.25
C PRO A 55 -3.98 16.93 -9.05
N ILE A 56 -3.41 15.76 -9.31
CA ILE A 56 -2.76 14.93 -8.30
C ILE A 56 -1.26 15.17 -8.39
N HIS A 57 -0.63 15.39 -7.23
CA HIS A 57 0.81 15.61 -7.10
C HIS A 57 1.45 14.43 -6.39
N TYR A 58 2.66 14.06 -6.80
CA TYR A 58 3.46 13.08 -6.09
C TYR A 58 4.91 13.58 -5.95
N GLN A 59 5.58 13.10 -4.92
CA GLN A 59 6.94 13.50 -4.59
C GLN A 59 7.72 12.31 -4.03
N LEU A 60 8.97 12.16 -4.49
CA LEU A 60 9.91 11.23 -3.89
C LEU A 60 10.25 11.68 -2.46
N VAL A 61 10.06 10.79 -1.50
CA VAL A 61 10.32 11.04 -0.06
C VAL A 61 11.62 10.38 0.39
N ARG A 62 11.85 9.15 -0.09
CA ARG A 62 12.99 8.34 0.33
C ARG A 62 13.40 7.38 -0.78
N LYS A 63 14.72 7.22 -0.96
CA LYS A 63 15.27 6.22 -1.86
C LYS A 63 16.46 5.54 -1.21
N ASP A 64 16.29 4.24 -0.94
CA ASP A 64 17.33 3.35 -0.42
C ASP A 64 17.51 2.16 -1.37
N VAL A 65 18.50 1.34 -1.10
CA VAL A 65 18.65 0.07 -1.82
C VAL A 65 17.44 -0.82 -1.54
N GLY A 66 16.71 -1.19 -2.60
CA GLY A 66 15.52 -2.03 -2.52
C GLY A 66 14.28 -1.35 -1.93
N LEU A 67 14.28 -0.03 -1.76
CA LEU A 67 13.13 0.72 -1.26
C LEU A 67 13.06 2.12 -1.89
N THR A 68 11.95 2.43 -2.53
CA THR A 68 11.65 3.77 -3.03
C THR A 68 10.28 4.20 -2.52
N VAL A 69 10.20 5.37 -1.90
CA VAL A 69 8.98 5.86 -1.25
C VAL A 69 8.54 7.19 -1.84
N TYR A 70 7.29 7.24 -2.29
CA TYR A 70 6.62 8.44 -2.78
C TYR A 70 5.43 8.78 -1.90
N LYS A 71 5.15 10.07 -1.72
CA LYS A 71 3.86 10.56 -1.20
C LYS A 71 3.03 11.12 -2.34
N CYS A 72 1.71 11.05 -2.19
CA CYS A 72 0.74 11.46 -3.20
C CYS A 72 -0.39 12.27 -2.57
N SER A 73 -0.88 13.30 -3.26
CA SER A 73 -2.00 14.12 -2.78
C SER A 73 -3.38 13.48 -2.97
N GLY A 74 -3.44 12.35 -3.67
CA GLY A 74 -4.68 11.66 -4.01
C GLY A 74 -5.15 10.62 -2.98
N THR A 75 -6.16 9.87 -3.38
CA THR A 75 -6.70 8.72 -2.64
C THR A 75 -5.76 7.51 -2.73
N PRO A 76 -5.98 6.45 -1.92
CA PRO A 76 -5.24 5.19 -2.09
C PRO A 76 -5.36 4.59 -3.49
N THR A 77 -6.54 4.65 -4.10
CA THR A 77 -6.75 4.21 -5.49
C THR A 77 -5.95 5.05 -6.49
N ASP A 78 -5.95 6.38 -6.31
CA ASP A 78 -5.11 7.29 -7.12
C ASP A 78 -3.64 6.95 -7.00
N CYS A 79 -3.17 6.64 -5.78
CA CYS A 79 -1.77 6.26 -5.53
C CYS A 79 -1.37 5.03 -6.36
N VAL A 80 -2.19 3.99 -6.37
CA VAL A 80 -1.91 2.77 -7.16
C VAL A 80 -1.92 3.07 -8.65
N LYS A 81 -2.94 3.78 -9.15
CA LYS A 81 -3.00 4.17 -10.58
C LYS A 81 -1.78 4.99 -10.99
N LEU A 82 -1.43 5.98 -10.20
CA LEU A 82 -0.31 6.87 -10.47
C LEU A 82 1.02 6.11 -10.47
N ALA A 83 1.21 5.19 -9.51
CA ALA A 83 2.40 4.36 -9.44
C ALA A 83 2.59 3.54 -10.72
N PHE A 84 1.55 2.88 -11.20
CA PHE A 84 1.60 2.08 -12.44
C PHE A 84 1.97 2.90 -13.67
N HIS A 85 1.54 4.16 -13.73
CA HIS A 85 1.73 5.00 -14.92
C HIS A 85 2.99 5.86 -14.88
N MET A 86 3.47 6.22 -13.70
CA MET A 86 4.49 7.28 -13.57
C MET A 86 5.82 6.81 -12.95
N VAL A 87 5.81 5.83 -12.05
CA VAL A 87 7.02 5.52 -11.27
C VAL A 87 7.51 4.08 -11.38
N LEU A 88 6.64 3.15 -11.73
CA LEU A 88 7.03 1.76 -11.93
C LEU A 88 7.62 1.58 -13.35
N ASP A 89 8.80 0.98 -13.43
CA ASP A 89 9.47 0.65 -14.69
C ASP A 89 9.01 -0.71 -15.27
N ARG A 90 8.38 -1.52 -14.44
CA ARG A 90 7.77 -2.81 -14.82
C ARG A 90 6.52 -3.08 -14.00
N LYS A 91 5.71 -4.02 -14.46
CA LYS A 91 4.54 -4.50 -13.72
C LYS A 91 5.00 -5.11 -12.40
N PRO A 92 4.42 -4.73 -11.24
CA PRO A 92 4.77 -5.35 -9.98
C PRO A 92 4.25 -6.80 -9.92
N ASP A 93 4.90 -7.62 -9.13
CA ASP A 93 4.52 -9.01 -8.90
C ASP A 93 3.42 -9.12 -7.84
N LEU A 94 3.32 -8.12 -6.97
CA LEU A 94 2.34 -8.06 -5.89
C LEU A 94 1.98 -6.60 -5.57
N VAL A 95 0.72 -6.34 -5.26
CA VAL A 95 0.25 -5.08 -4.66
C VAL A 95 -0.21 -5.36 -3.23
N VAL A 96 0.26 -4.57 -2.28
CA VAL A 96 -0.07 -4.75 -0.87
C VAL A 96 -0.62 -3.45 -0.28
N GLY A 97 -1.79 -3.53 0.33
CA GLY A 97 -2.41 -2.45 1.07
C GLY A 97 -2.27 -2.63 2.58
N GLY A 98 -1.96 -1.56 3.32
CA GLY A 98 -2.01 -1.60 4.78
C GLY A 98 -0.71 -1.15 5.47
N ILE A 99 -0.54 -1.52 6.72
CA ILE A 99 -1.49 -2.22 7.61
C ILE A 99 -2.48 -1.19 8.14
N SER A 100 -3.76 -1.38 7.88
CA SER A 100 -4.81 -0.48 8.35
C SER A 100 -5.17 -0.74 9.81
N HIS A 101 -5.54 0.31 10.53
CA HIS A 101 -6.19 0.18 11.83
C HIS A 101 -7.68 -0.14 11.64
N GLY A 102 -8.16 -1.17 12.33
CA GLY A 102 -9.57 -1.56 12.31
C GLY A 102 -9.90 -2.63 11.30
N ASP A 103 -11.16 -3.03 11.32
CA ASP A 103 -11.69 -4.12 10.52
C ASP A 103 -12.02 -3.67 9.08
N ASN A 104 -11.52 -4.41 8.10
CA ASN A 104 -11.84 -4.23 6.68
C ASN A 104 -12.63 -5.42 6.11
N SER A 105 -13.25 -6.22 6.97
CA SER A 105 -14.08 -7.35 6.57
C SER A 105 -15.55 -6.96 6.41
N SER A 106 -16.36 -7.89 5.87
CA SER A 106 -17.81 -7.74 5.76
C SER A 106 -18.19 -6.44 5.03
N VAL A 107 -19.11 -5.67 5.58
CA VAL A 107 -19.58 -4.40 5.00
C VAL A 107 -18.48 -3.34 4.92
N ASN A 108 -17.54 -3.35 5.87
CA ASN A 108 -16.44 -2.39 5.90
C ASN A 108 -15.52 -2.47 4.67
N LEU A 109 -15.49 -3.62 4.01
CA LEU A 109 -14.76 -3.80 2.75
C LEU A 109 -15.16 -2.76 1.69
N HIS A 110 -16.44 -2.42 1.62
CA HIS A 110 -16.96 -1.47 0.62
C HIS A 110 -16.50 -0.02 0.84
N TYR A 111 -16.13 0.33 2.07
CA TYR A 111 -15.72 1.70 2.45
C TYR A 111 -14.22 1.84 2.65
N SER A 112 -13.50 0.74 2.65
CA SER A 112 -12.08 0.69 2.99
C SER A 112 -11.21 1.24 1.86
N GLY A 113 -10.38 2.22 2.17
CA GLY A 113 -9.33 2.69 1.28
C GLY A 113 -8.23 1.64 1.08
N THR A 114 -7.94 0.82 2.09
CA THR A 114 -7.05 -0.36 1.97
C THR A 114 -7.57 -1.33 0.91
N MET A 115 -8.87 -1.59 0.90
CA MET A 115 -9.48 -2.43 -0.14
C MET A 115 -9.51 -1.73 -1.50
N GLY A 116 -9.56 -0.40 -1.54
CA GLY A 116 -9.37 0.38 -2.76
C GLY A 116 -8.03 0.10 -3.42
N VAL A 117 -6.95 0.00 -2.64
CA VAL A 117 -5.62 -0.42 -3.12
C VAL A 117 -5.66 -1.82 -3.74
N VAL A 118 -6.26 -2.77 -3.04
CA VAL A 118 -6.37 -4.17 -3.49
C VAL A 118 -7.17 -4.28 -4.78
N ILE A 119 -8.33 -3.64 -4.84
CA ILE A 119 -9.22 -3.67 -6.00
C ILE A 119 -8.51 -3.06 -7.23
N GLU A 120 -7.86 -1.92 -7.07
CA GLU A 120 -7.14 -1.29 -8.18
C GLU A 120 -5.97 -2.16 -8.67
N GLY A 121 -5.23 -2.79 -7.76
CA GLY A 121 -4.20 -3.75 -8.12
C GLY A 121 -4.74 -4.95 -8.91
N CYS A 122 -5.87 -5.50 -8.48
CA CYS A 122 -6.57 -6.56 -9.19
C CYS A 122 -7.04 -6.12 -10.59
N LEU A 123 -7.57 -4.90 -10.73
CA LEU A 123 -7.97 -4.35 -12.03
C LEU A 123 -6.79 -4.18 -12.99
N LYS A 124 -5.58 -4.00 -12.46
CA LYS A 124 -4.32 -3.99 -13.22
C LYS A 124 -3.79 -5.40 -13.54
N GLY A 125 -4.51 -6.44 -13.12
CA GLY A 125 -4.11 -7.84 -13.33
C GLY A 125 -2.91 -8.27 -12.49
N VAL A 126 -2.79 -7.76 -11.27
CA VAL A 126 -1.73 -8.10 -10.31
C VAL A 126 -2.35 -8.74 -9.08
N PRO A 127 -1.80 -9.84 -8.55
CA PRO A 127 -2.18 -10.35 -7.24
C PRO A 127 -2.11 -9.23 -6.19
N SER A 128 -3.14 -9.08 -5.38
CA SER A 128 -3.25 -7.95 -4.46
C SER A 128 -3.81 -8.39 -3.11
N ILE A 129 -3.20 -7.91 -2.03
CA ILE A 129 -3.54 -8.31 -0.66
C ILE A 129 -3.67 -7.06 0.22
N GLY A 130 -4.68 -7.03 1.07
CA GLY A 130 -4.84 -6.01 2.11
C GLY A 130 -4.63 -6.61 3.50
N PHE A 131 -3.89 -5.91 4.34
CA PHE A 131 -3.67 -6.27 5.73
C PHE A 131 -4.27 -5.23 6.67
N SER A 132 -4.96 -5.70 7.69
CA SER A 132 -5.57 -4.88 8.73
C SER A 132 -5.33 -5.49 10.10
N LEU A 133 -5.17 -4.63 11.08
CA LEU A 133 -5.11 -5.02 12.48
C LEU A 133 -6.35 -4.49 13.19
N CYS A 134 -7.17 -5.40 13.75
CA CYS A 134 -8.39 -5.03 14.48
C CYS A 134 -8.06 -4.38 15.84
N ASN A 135 -7.29 -3.30 15.80
CA ASN A 135 -6.89 -2.51 16.95
C ASN A 135 -6.78 -1.04 16.53
N HIS A 136 -7.54 -0.16 17.19
CA HIS A 136 -7.59 1.26 16.88
C HIS A 136 -6.64 2.12 17.73
N GLU A 137 -5.88 1.48 18.64
CA GLU A 137 -4.94 2.20 19.50
C GLU A 137 -3.79 2.80 18.66
N PRO A 138 -3.43 4.08 18.87
CA PRO A 138 -2.34 4.74 18.12
C PRO A 138 -0.99 4.04 18.25
N ASN A 139 -0.75 3.36 19.38
CA ASN A 139 0.47 2.62 19.68
C ASN A 139 0.31 1.10 19.49
N ALA A 140 -0.67 0.65 18.71
CA ALA A 140 -0.89 -0.77 18.46
C ALA A 140 0.40 -1.49 18.07
N ASP A 141 0.58 -2.70 18.57
CA ASP A 141 1.71 -3.56 18.24
C ASP A 141 1.43 -4.37 16.98
N PHE A 142 2.18 -4.09 15.92
CA PHE A 142 2.07 -4.81 14.64
C PHE A 142 3.02 -6.00 14.52
N GLU A 143 3.98 -6.16 15.44
CA GLU A 143 4.99 -7.23 15.37
C GLU A 143 4.39 -8.64 15.27
N PRO A 144 3.34 -9.00 16.01
CA PRO A 144 2.73 -10.32 15.89
C PRO A 144 2.15 -10.64 14.51
N ALA A 145 1.82 -9.62 13.70
CA ALA A 145 1.34 -9.81 12.33
C ALA A 145 2.47 -10.14 11.33
N GLY A 146 3.70 -9.81 11.65
CA GLY A 146 4.84 -9.93 10.75
C GLY A 146 5.05 -11.31 10.14
N PRO A 147 5.07 -12.41 10.92
CA PRO A 147 5.21 -13.77 10.39
C PRO A 147 4.11 -14.14 9.39
N TYR A 148 2.87 -13.79 9.70
CA TYR A 148 1.72 -14.06 8.84
C TYR A 148 1.79 -13.26 7.53
N ILE A 149 2.15 -11.97 7.62
CA ILE A 149 2.31 -11.11 6.43
C ILE A 149 3.37 -11.69 5.50
N ARG A 150 4.53 -12.09 6.03
CA ARG A 150 5.61 -12.67 5.22
C ARG A 150 5.21 -14.00 4.57
N GLU A 151 4.48 -14.84 5.29
CA GLU A 151 4.03 -16.13 4.75
C GLU A 151 3.00 -15.97 3.64
N ILE A 152 2.03 -15.07 3.83
CA ILE A 152 0.96 -14.83 2.85
C ILE A 152 1.50 -14.11 1.60
N ALA A 153 2.43 -13.18 1.77
CA ALA A 153 3.00 -12.37 0.68
C ALA A 153 4.12 -13.10 -0.11
N ARG A 154 4.58 -14.25 0.34
CA ARG A 154 5.59 -15.07 -0.33
C ARG A 154 5.00 -15.78 -1.54
#